data_b8d84dbb140905659c013f7d1610ac2d
#
_entry.id   b8d84dbb140905659c013f7d1610ac2d
#
_cell.length_a   1.000
_cell.length_b   1.000
_cell.length_c   1.000
_cell.angle_alpha   90.00
_cell.angle_beta   90.00
_cell.angle_gamma   90.00
#
_symmetry.space_group_name_H-M   'P 1'
#
loop_
_entity.id
_entity.type
_entity.pdbx_description
1 polymer ?
#
loop_
_entity_poly.entity_id
_entity_poly.type
_entity_poly.pdbx_seq_one_letter_code
_entity_poly.pdbx_strand_id
1 'polypeptide(L)'
;MNNFKIQKAKLNGKVRLSGAKNCALKLLTASVLTSEPVEILNSPNGLLDMQVHIKMLNQMGKFCIEGDRSLKITENSLNTELLWDDRSIRNSLLILGCLTTRFSNGKVPLPGGCPLGDRKYDLHIMILEKFGAKVWEEDGYLCSKS
;
A
#
# COMPACT_ATOMS: atom_id res chain seq x y z
N MET A 1 -4.76 -17.04 -24.96
CA MET A 1 -4.46 -17.69 -23.66
C MET A 1 -3.00 -18.09 -23.66
N ASN A 2 -2.25 -17.74 -22.64
CA ASN A 2 -0.87 -18.20 -22.50
C ASN A 2 -0.89 -19.58 -21.87
N ASN A 3 -0.29 -20.55 -22.54
CA ASN A 3 -0.22 -21.93 -22.07
C ASN A 3 1.15 -22.19 -21.45
N PHE A 4 1.19 -22.89 -20.31
CA PHE A 4 2.43 -23.39 -19.71
C PHE A 4 2.66 -24.84 -20.16
N LYS A 5 3.87 -25.13 -20.65
CA LYS A 5 4.30 -26.51 -20.92
C LYS A 5 5.28 -26.92 -19.83
N ILE A 6 4.92 -27.94 -19.05
CA ILE A 6 5.72 -28.44 -17.94
C ILE A 6 6.24 -29.82 -18.28
N GLN A 7 7.53 -30.05 -18.09
CA GLN A 7 8.17 -31.36 -18.22
C GLN A 7 8.78 -31.78 -16.88
N LYS A 8 8.68 -33.05 -16.56
CA LYS A 8 9.36 -33.60 -15.37
C LYS A 8 10.87 -33.38 -15.51
N ALA A 9 11.48 -32.76 -14.52
CA ALA A 9 12.93 -32.51 -14.48
C ALA A 9 13.47 -32.74 -13.07
N LYS A 10 14.76 -33.09 -12.99
CA LYS A 10 15.50 -33.13 -11.74
C LYS A 10 16.11 -31.75 -11.51
N LEU A 11 15.60 -31.05 -10.49
CA LEU A 11 16.09 -29.70 -10.17
C LEU A 11 17.32 -29.78 -9.29
N ASN A 12 18.34 -28.98 -9.63
CA ASN A 12 19.56 -28.81 -8.84
C ASN A 12 20.04 -27.36 -9.02
N GLY A 13 20.32 -26.65 -7.91
CA GLY A 13 20.78 -25.28 -7.95
C GLY A 13 20.35 -24.47 -6.71
N LYS A 14 20.68 -23.18 -6.75
CA LYS A 14 20.31 -22.20 -5.70
C LYS A 14 19.31 -21.22 -6.25
N VAL A 15 18.26 -20.93 -5.49
CA VAL A 15 17.27 -19.91 -5.79
C VAL A 15 17.30 -18.86 -4.68
N ARG A 16 17.40 -17.59 -5.05
CA ARG A 16 17.24 -16.47 -4.13
C ARG A 16 15.81 -15.95 -4.22
N LEU A 17 15.09 -16.02 -3.14
CA LEU A 17 13.71 -15.51 -3.08
C LEU A 17 13.69 -13.97 -3.08
N SER A 18 12.67 -13.39 -3.71
CA SER A 18 12.34 -11.97 -3.57
C SER A 18 11.74 -11.69 -2.19
N GLY A 19 11.67 -10.43 -1.82
CA GLY A 19 10.87 -10.01 -0.68
C GLY A 19 9.39 -10.36 -0.86
N ALA A 20 8.70 -10.57 0.24
CA ALA A 20 7.28 -10.89 0.24
C ALA A 20 6.43 -9.65 -0.09
N LYS A 21 5.56 -9.74 -1.11
CA LYS A 21 4.68 -8.65 -1.54
C LYS A 21 3.91 -8.02 -0.38
N ASN A 22 3.22 -8.83 0.39
CA ASN A 22 2.34 -8.33 1.46
C ASN A 22 3.12 -7.69 2.62
N CYS A 23 4.35 -8.12 2.87
CA CYS A 23 5.24 -7.48 3.82
C CYS A 23 5.70 -6.10 3.29
N ALA A 24 6.22 -6.07 2.08
CA ALA A 24 6.72 -4.84 1.45
C ALA A 24 5.62 -3.76 1.35
N LEU A 25 4.40 -4.13 0.96
CA LEU A 25 3.26 -3.19 0.91
C LEU A 25 2.93 -2.59 2.28
N LYS A 26 3.03 -3.36 3.37
CA LYS A 26 2.78 -2.86 4.73
C LYS A 26 3.92 -1.95 5.20
N LEU A 27 5.17 -2.31 4.93
CA LEU A 27 6.32 -1.47 5.26
C LEU A 27 6.28 -0.14 4.48
N LEU A 28 5.88 -0.21 3.20
CA LEU A 28 5.68 0.97 2.38
C LEU A 28 4.58 1.88 2.94
N THR A 29 3.47 1.31 3.39
CA THR A 29 2.43 2.09 4.10
C THR A 29 2.97 2.68 5.41
N ALA A 30 3.71 1.91 6.20
CA ALA A 30 4.24 2.37 7.48
C ALA A 30 5.19 3.58 7.33
N SER A 31 5.81 3.76 6.15
CA SER A 31 6.62 4.96 5.87
C SER A 31 5.81 6.27 5.94
N VAL A 32 4.48 6.20 5.84
CA VAL A 32 3.59 7.37 6.00
C VAL A 32 3.60 7.90 7.44
N LEU A 33 3.92 7.07 8.43
CA LEU A 33 3.94 7.46 9.84
C LEU A 33 5.11 8.35 10.23
N THR A 34 6.11 8.53 9.36
CA THR A 34 7.31 9.34 9.65
C THR A 34 7.66 10.25 8.48
N SER A 35 8.29 11.40 8.77
CA SER A 35 8.95 12.26 7.78
C SER A 35 10.38 11.83 7.49
N GLU A 36 10.97 11.01 8.36
CA GLU A 36 12.34 10.54 8.21
C GLU A 36 12.50 9.62 7.00
N PRO A 37 13.67 9.59 6.37
CA PRO A 37 13.97 8.66 5.29
C PRO A 37 13.83 7.20 5.73
N VAL A 38 13.18 6.40 4.89
CA VAL A 38 12.99 4.96 5.10
C VAL A 38 13.62 4.20 3.94
N GLU A 39 14.32 3.10 4.21
CA GLU A 39 14.79 2.18 3.17
C GLU A 39 14.25 0.77 3.41
N ILE A 40 13.57 0.23 2.39
CA ILE A 40 13.09 -1.15 2.39
C ILE A 40 14.04 -1.99 1.57
N LEU A 41 14.73 -2.93 2.23
CA LEU A 41 15.64 -3.87 1.58
C LEU A 41 14.90 -5.10 1.08
N ASN A 42 15.44 -5.71 0.03
CA ASN A 42 14.84 -6.87 -0.65
C ASN A 42 13.41 -6.60 -1.16
N SER A 43 13.15 -5.37 -1.58
CA SER A 43 11.83 -4.92 -2.05
C SER A 43 11.50 -5.55 -3.42
N PRO A 44 10.30 -6.14 -3.59
CA PRO A 44 9.86 -6.71 -4.86
C PRO A 44 9.25 -5.65 -5.78
N ASN A 45 10.03 -4.62 -6.15
CA ASN A 45 9.57 -3.42 -6.85
C ASN A 45 8.81 -3.72 -8.15
N GLY A 46 9.18 -4.76 -8.91
CA GLY A 46 8.55 -5.11 -10.19
C GLY A 46 7.11 -5.65 -10.10
N LEU A 47 6.55 -5.81 -8.92
CA LEU A 47 5.18 -6.29 -8.76
C LEU A 47 4.16 -5.16 -8.98
N LEU A 48 3.08 -5.45 -9.71
CA LEU A 48 2.05 -4.47 -10.05
C LEU A 48 1.49 -3.72 -8.82
N ASP A 49 1.16 -4.45 -7.75
CA ASP A 49 0.62 -3.83 -6.53
C ASP A 49 1.65 -2.91 -5.85
N MET A 50 2.96 -3.23 -5.94
CA MET A 50 4.03 -2.35 -5.45
C MET A 50 4.10 -1.07 -6.27
N GLN A 51 4.06 -1.18 -7.61
CA GLN A 51 4.08 -0.03 -8.51
C GLN A 51 2.87 0.89 -8.32
N VAL A 52 1.68 0.32 -8.14
CA VAL A 52 0.47 1.11 -7.81
C VAL A 52 0.66 1.84 -6.48
N HIS A 53 1.15 1.16 -5.46
CA HIS A 53 1.33 1.75 -4.13
C HIS A 53 2.41 2.85 -4.12
N ILE A 54 3.52 2.63 -4.83
CA ILE A 54 4.58 3.63 -5.03
C ILE A 54 4.00 4.90 -5.67
N LYS A 55 3.20 4.75 -6.73
CA LYS A 55 2.54 5.88 -7.39
C LYS A 55 1.60 6.64 -6.44
N MET A 56 0.79 5.90 -5.65
CA MET A 56 -0.10 6.49 -4.64
C MET A 56 0.69 7.33 -3.63
N LEU A 57 1.79 6.81 -3.10
CA LEU A 57 2.62 7.53 -2.13
C LEU A 57 3.33 8.73 -2.77
N ASN A 58 3.82 8.60 -4.00
CA ASN A 58 4.42 9.72 -4.72
C ASN A 58 3.40 10.86 -4.95
N GLN A 59 2.15 10.53 -5.29
CA GLN A 59 1.08 11.52 -5.42
C GLN A 59 0.75 12.23 -4.10
N MET A 60 0.93 11.54 -2.98
CA MET A 60 0.73 12.12 -1.66
C MET A 60 1.91 13.00 -1.19
N GLY A 61 3.04 13.01 -1.89
CA GLY A 61 4.23 13.78 -1.53
C GLY A 61 5.36 12.99 -0.87
N LYS A 62 5.29 11.66 -0.89
CA LYS A 62 6.47 10.82 -0.67
C LYS A 62 7.26 10.72 -1.98
N PHE A 63 8.57 10.55 -1.88
CA PHE A 63 9.45 10.28 -3.01
C PHE A 63 10.02 8.89 -2.88
N CYS A 64 9.55 7.99 -3.74
CA CYS A 64 9.98 6.61 -3.78
C CYS A 64 11.01 6.43 -4.90
N ILE A 65 12.24 6.05 -4.55
CA ILE A 65 13.35 5.81 -5.47
C ILE A 65 13.67 4.33 -5.46
N GLU A 66 13.45 3.68 -6.61
CA GLU A 66 13.70 2.26 -6.78
C GLU A 66 15.19 2.00 -7.04
N GLY A 67 15.80 1.13 -6.23
CA GLY A 67 17.14 0.59 -6.45
C GLY A 67 17.10 -0.88 -6.85
N ASP A 68 18.29 -1.49 -7.00
CA ASP A 68 18.37 -2.94 -7.17
C ASP A 68 17.93 -3.64 -5.89
N ARG A 69 16.67 -4.13 -5.88
CA ARG A 69 16.03 -4.82 -4.75
C ARG A 69 15.92 -3.96 -3.47
N SER A 70 15.95 -2.67 -3.60
CA SER A 70 15.67 -1.75 -2.50
C SER A 70 14.70 -0.66 -2.94
N LEU A 71 14.06 -0.03 -1.97
CA LEU A 71 13.17 1.11 -2.18
C LEU A 71 13.48 2.14 -1.11
N LYS A 72 13.98 3.31 -1.52
CA LYS A 72 14.18 4.47 -0.64
C LYS A 72 12.96 5.36 -0.71
N ILE A 73 12.48 5.78 0.45
CA ILE A 73 11.30 6.64 0.59
C ILE A 73 11.71 7.86 1.40
N THR A 74 11.51 9.04 0.85
CA THR A 74 11.67 10.32 1.54
C THR A 74 10.37 11.09 1.50
N GLU A 75 10.25 12.18 2.25
CA GLU A 75 9.08 13.04 2.29
C GLU A 75 9.49 14.48 2.09
N ASN A 76 8.72 15.21 1.31
CA ASN A 76 8.85 16.67 1.22
C ASN A 76 7.67 17.35 1.94
N SER A 77 6.45 17.13 1.45
CA SER A 77 5.22 17.66 2.04
C SER A 77 4.10 16.66 1.77
N LEU A 78 3.57 16.03 2.81
CA LEU A 78 2.55 14.99 2.67
C LEU A 78 1.16 15.60 2.60
N ASN A 79 0.42 15.27 1.53
CA ASN A 79 -1.01 15.52 1.40
C ASN A 79 -1.79 14.40 2.08
N THR A 80 -2.80 14.75 2.87
CA THR A 80 -3.68 13.81 3.56
C THR A 80 -4.85 13.32 2.70
N GLU A 81 -4.99 13.85 1.48
CA GLU A 81 -5.99 13.44 0.51
C GLU A 81 -5.32 12.74 -0.67
N LEU A 82 -5.53 11.45 -0.79
CA LEU A 82 -5.13 10.66 -1.95
C LEU A 82 -6.29 10.63 -2.95
N LEU A 83 -6.34 11.59 -3.86
CA LEU A 83 -7.28 11.62 -4.97
C LEU A 83 -6.76 10.68 -6.06
N TRP A 84 -7.40 9.53 -6.25
CA TRP A 84 -6.91 8.45 -7.08
C TRP A 84 -7.98 7.93 -8.02
N ASP A 85 -7.72 7.94 -9.30
CA ASP A 85 -8.64 7.57 -10.38
C ASP A 85 -8.22 6.32 -11.17
N ASP A 86 -7.07 5.74 -10.82
CA ASP A 86 -6.55 4.49 -11.42
C ASP A 86 -6.89 3.29 -10.51
N ARG A 87 -6.30 2.14 -10.82
CA ARG A 87 -6.49 0.90 -10.06
C ARG A 87 -6.21 1.10 -8.58
N SER A 88 -7.23 0.97 -7.77
CA SER A 88 -7.08 0.95 -6.32
C SER A 88 -6.58 -0.41 -5.81
N ILE A 89 -5.90 -0.39 -4.67
CA ILE A 89 -5.45 -1.57 -3.95
C ILE A 89 -6.01 -1.57 -2.53
N ARG A 90 -6.13 -2.75 -1.93
CA ARG A 90 -6.70 -2.88 -0.57
C ARG A 90 -5.88 -2.15 0.50
N ASN A 91 -4.61 -1.88 0.25
CA ASN A 91 -3.74 -1.17 1.20
C ASN A 91 -4.11 0.31 1.39
N SER A 92 -5.02 0.87 0.59
CA SER A 92 -5.61 2.19 0.87
C SER A 92 -6.18 2.29 2.29
N LEU A 93 -6.75 1.21 2.82
CA LEU A 93 -7.22 1.13 4.22
C LEU A 93 -6.11 1.37 5.25
N LEU A 94 -4.92 0.83 4.99
CA LEU A 94 -3.77 1.01 5.88
C LEU A 94 -3.21 2.43 5.76
N ILE A 95 -3.22 3.00 4.55
CA ILE A 95 -2.85 4.41 4.33
C ILE A 95 -3.78 5.31 5.13
N LEU A 96 -5.10 5.08 5.08
CA LEU A 96 -6.06 5.85 5.88
C LEU A 96 -5.71 5.81 7.37
N GLY A 97 -5.44 4.61 7.92
CA GLY A 97 -5.03 4.46 9.30
C GLY A 97 -3.78 5.26 9.65
N CYS A 98 -2.76 5.25 8.80
CA CYS A 98 -1.54 6.03 9.01
C CYS A 98 -1.80 7.54 8.94
N LEU A 99 -2.62 8.00 8.00
CA LEU A 99 -3.00 9.42 7.87
C LEU A 99 -3.79 9.89 9.10
N THR A 100 -4.79 9.13 9.51
CA THR A 100 -5.58 9.43 10.71
C THR A 100 -4.70 9.54 11.95
N THR A 101 -3.79 8.58 12.11
CA THR A 101 -2.88 8.55 13.27
C THR A 101 -1.90 9.74 13.30
N ARG A 102 -1.34 10.10 12.14
CA ARG A 102 -0.30 11.13 12.07
C ARG A 102 -0.85 12.55 11.94
N PHE A 103 -1.98 12.72 11.24
CA PHE A 103 -2.50 14.02 10.85
C PHE A 103 -3.94 14.29 11.34
N SER A 104 -4.54 13.38 12.08
CA SER A 104 -5.93 13.44 12.55
C SER A 104 -6.99 13.49 11.44
N ASN A 105 -6.60 13.33 10.20
CA ASN A 105 -7.52 13.26 9.05
C ASN A 105 -6.89 12.45 7.91
N GLY A 106 -7.74 11.94 7.01
CA GLY A 106 -7.30 11.27 5.80
C GLY A 106 -8.44 11.02 4.82
N LYS A 107 -8.13 11.03 3.53
CA LYS A 107 -9.03 10.65 2.44
C LYS A 107 -8.30 9.74 1.47
N VAL A 108 -8.85 8.54 1.23
CA VAL A 108 -8.25 7.54 0.35
C VAL A 108 -9.32 6.90 -0.54
N PRO A 109 -8.97 6.37 -1.72
CA PRO A 109 -9.94 5.66 -2.55
C PRO A 109 -10.46 4.42 -1.83
N LEU A 110 -11.70 4.06 -2.11
CA LEU A 110 -12.28 2.81 -1.63
C LEU A 110 -11.37 1.63 -1.98
N PRO A 111 -11.28 0.62 -1.09
CA PRO A 111 -10.34 -0.48 -1.28
C PRO A 111 -10.70 -1.31 -2.50
N GLY A 112 -9.80 -1.36 -3.47
CA GLY A 112 -9.84 -2.25 -4.62
C GLY A 112 -9.09 -3.55 -4.38
N GLY A 113 -8.79 -4.28 -5.43
CA GLY A 113 -7.94 -5.47 -5.43
C GLY A 113 -8.55 -6.70 -6.06
N CYS A 114 -8.08 -7.88 -5.66
CA CYS A 114 -8.45 -9.15 -6.26
C CYS A 114 -9.91 -9.54 -5.94
N PRO A 115 -10.72 -9.95 -6.93
CA PRO A 115 -12.11 -10.36 -6.75
C PRO A 115 -12.22 -11.77 -6.12
N LEU A 116 -11.71 -11.93 -4.91
CA LEU A 116 -11.79 -13.16 -4.11
C LEU A 116 -13.00 -13.17 -3.17
N GLY A 117 -14.17 -12.73 -3.67
CA GLY A 117 -15.39 -12.61 -2.88
C GLY A 117 -15.50 -11.28 -2.11
N ASP A 118 -16.58 -11.16 -1.34
CA ASP A 118 -16.89 -9.96 -0.57
C ASP A 118 -15.91 -9.81 0.61
N ARG A 119 -14.95 -8.92 0.46
CA ARG A 119 -13.95 -8.60 1.50
C ARG A 119 -14.32 -7.28 2.15
N LYS A 120 -15.20 -7.37 3.13
CA LYS A 120 -15.58 -6.22 3.96
C LYS A 120 -14.36 -5.56 4.61
N TYR A 121 -14.49 -4.29 4.94
CA TYR A 121 -13.47 -3.48 5.63
C TYR A 121 -14.02 -2.84 6.92
N ASP A 122 -15.17 -3.31 7.36
CA ASP A 122 -15.85 -2.96 8.60
C ASP A 122 -14.94 -3.03 9.83
N LEU A 123 -14.08 -4.05 9.92
CA LEU A 123 -13.11 -4.17 11.01
C LEU A 123 -12.08 -3.04 11.04
N HIS A 124 -11.66 -2.52 9.87
CA HIS A 124 -10.76 -1.37 9.81
C HIS A 124 -11.44 -0.10 10.30
N ILE A 125 -12.69 0.12 9.87
CA ILE A 125 -13.53 1.24 10.34
C ILE A 125 -13.72 1.12 11.85
N MET A 126 -14.17 -0.02 12.34
CA MET A 126 -14.42 -0.27 13.77
C MET A 126 -13.17 0.02 14.62
N ILE A 127 -11.97 -0.35 14.15
CA ILE A 127 -10.72 -0.09 14.87
C ILE A 127 -10.47 1.42 14.96
N LEU A 128 -10.57 2.15 13.86
CA LEU A 128 -10.36 3.60 13.83
C LEU A 128 -11.38 4.32 14.73
N GLU A 129 -12.65 3.91 14.70
CA GLU A 129 -13.72 4.48 15.54
C GLU A 129 -13.47 4.20 17.02
N LYS A 130 -12.98 3.00 17.38
CA LYS A 130 -12.62 2.69 18.77
C LYS A 130 -11.44 3.51 19.29
N PHE A 131 -10.58 3.98 18.40
CA PHE A 131 -9.50 4.93 18.71
C PHE A 131 -9.95 6.40 18.64
N GLY A 132 -11.25 6.66 18.44
CA GLY A 132 -11.83 8.00 18.51
C GLY A 132 -11.96 8.73 17.19
N ALA A 133 -11.61 8.10 16.07
CA ALA A 133 -11.83 8.70 14.76
C ALA A 133 -13.27 8.52 14.29
N LYS A 134 -13.79 9.49 13.53
CA LYS A 134 -15.00 9.33 12.72
C LYS A 134 -14.59 8.89 11.32
N VAL A 135 -15.26 7.87 10.77
CA VAL A 135 -14.99 7.34 9.42
C VAL A 135 -16.27 7.36 8.60
N TRP A 136 -16.21 7.79 7.35
CA TRP A 136 -17.35 7.83 6.43
C TRP A 136 -16.93 7.64 4.98
N GLU A 137 -17.88 7.28 4.12
CA GLU A 137 -17.70 7.23 2.68
C GLU A 137 -18.26 8.49 2.04
N GLU A 138 -17.53 9.05 1.08
CA GLU A 138 -17.92 10.23 0.33
C GLU A 138 -17.31 10.19 -1.08
N ASP A 139 -18.16 10.26 -2.10
CA ASP A 139 -17.76 10.35 -3.52
C ASP A 139 -16.78 9.26 -3.98
N GLY A 140 -16.95 8.03 -3.49
CA GLY A 140 -16.06 6.89 -3.84
C GLY A 140 -14.76 6.85 -3.04
N TYR A 141 -14.66 7.65 -1.99
CA TYR A 141 -13.53 7.69 -1.07
C TYR A 141 -13.92 7.29 0.34
N LEU A 142 -12.97 6.77 1.09
CA LEU A 142 -13.08 6.57 2.52
C LEU A 142 -12.35 7.72 3.22
N CYS A 143 -13.09 8.43 4.07
CA CYS A 143 -12.62 9.62 4.79
C CYS A 143 -12.53 9.33 6.28
N SER A 144 -11.62 9.99 6.98
CA SER A 144 -11.48 9.90 8.43
C SER A 144 -11.11 11.24 9.05
N LYS A 145 -11.54 11.43 10.31
CA LYS A 145 -11.17 12.57 11.13
C LYS A 145 -11.19 12.15 12.60
N SER A 146 -10.14 12.48 13.36
CA SER A 146 -10.04 12.31 14.82
C SER A 146 -9.81 13.63 15.54
#